data_a9ce61982393e07522a311daacef9c25
#
_entry.id   a9ce61982393e07522a311daacef9c25
#
_cell.length_a   1.000
_cell.length_b   1.000
_cell.length_c   1.000
_cell.angle_alpha   90.00
_cell.angle_beta   90.00
_cell.angle_gamma   90.00
#
_symmetry.space_group_name_H-M   'P 1'
#
loop_
_entity.id
_entity.type
_entity.pdbx_description
1 polymer ?
#
loop_
_entity_poly.entity_id
_entity_poly.type
_entity_poly.pdbx_seq_one_letter_code
_entity_poly.pdbx_strand_id
1 'polypeptide(L)'
;MLNVTQLRQAAEKERCRRDPHFFIFEKLRTKDEHAASQGREAIQCFPNELCLHATLDLYLVSGKLRLPKDASYALGAGVGLDFLEHIARSGILFIEKSRHVMATWLTCAYLLWRARAFPHQLILVQSKREEDVAALVYDKEPDQGRISFLEWSLPDHLRLAQLPQAGKYCHVYFPNGSHVWGIPEGGHIIRSHNPSVVFDDEAAFQPEFGKAYTAALPAITHGGQLIVVSSAEPSEFQQLVEAEI
;
A
#
# COMPACT_ATOMS: atom_id res chain seq x y z
N MET A 1 25.84 15.89 -23.91
CA MET A 1 25.74 16.46 -22.54
C MET A 1 24.27 16.65 -22.20
N LEU A 2 23.84 16.22 -21.00
CA LEU A 2 22.48 16.49 -20.51
C LEU A 2 22.34 17.98 -20.25
N ASN A 3 21.18 18.55 -20.61
CA ASN A 3 20.86 19.93 -20.25
C ASN A 3 20.42 20.03 -18.77
N VAL A 4 20.34 21.25 -18.22
CA VAL A 4 20.02 21.50 -16.81
C VAL A 4 18.67 20.89 -16.41
N THR A 5 17.66 20.92 -17.29
CA THR A 5 16.35 20.32 -17.03
C THR A 5 16.46 18.81 -16.92
N GLN A 6 17.17 18.16 -17.80
CA GLN A 6 17.40 16.70 -17.76
C GLN A 6 18.16 16.28 -16.51
N LEU A 7 19.14 17.07 -16.07
CA LEU A 7 19.88 16.81 -14.83
C LEU A 7 18.96 16.94 -13.60
N ARG A 8 18.11 17.96 -13.55
CA ARG A 8 17.14 18.13 -12.47
C ARG A 8 16.14 16.97 -12.42
N GLN A 9 15.60 16.56 -13.57
CA GLN A 9 14.69 15.41 -13.64
C GLN A 9 15.36 14.10 -13.19
N ALA A 10 16.62 13.88 -13.57
CA ALA A 10 17.38 12.71 -13.15
C ALA A 10 17.62 12.70 -11.62
N ALA A 11 17.97 13.85 -11.05
CA ALA A 11 18.15 13.99 -9.60
C ALA A 11 16.84 13.77 -8.83
N GLU A 12 15.71 14.27 -9.36
CA GLU A 12 14.39 14.07 -8.79
C GLU A 12 13.97 12.59 -8.83
N LYS A 13 14.20 11.90 -9.95
CA LYS A 13 13.96 10.44 -10.07
C LYS A 13 14.75 9.66 -9.02
N GLU A 14 16.01 9.96 -8.86
CA GLU A 14 16.87 9.28 -7.90
C GLU A 14 16.44 9.57 -6.46
N ARG A 15 16.02 10.81 -6.15
CA ARG A 15 15.45 11.14 -4.84
C ARG A 15 14.16 10.38 -4.58
N CYS A 16 13.23 10.33 -5.54
CA CYS A 16 12.01 9.53 -5.43
C CYS A 16 12.29 8.05 -5.16
N ARG A 17 13.35 7.51 -5.76
CA ARG A 17 13.75 6.11 -5.56
C ARG A 17 14.25 5.84 -4.14
N ARG A 18 15.03 6.76 -3.57
CA ARG A 18 15.69 6.59 -2.26
C ARG A 18 14.85 7.00 -1.08
N ASP A 19 13.95 7.96 -1.29
CA ASP A 19 13.20 8.63 -0.24
C ASP A 19 11.69 8.41 -0.46
N PRO A 20 11.11 7.39 0.22
CA PRO A 20 9.67 7.11 0.11
C PRO A 20 8.81 8.27 0.61
N HIS A 21 9.27 8.99 1.61
CA HIS A 21 8.56 10.15 2.15
C HIS A 21 8.45 11.26 1.10
N PHE A 22 9.57 11.64 0.50
CA PHE A 22 9.57 12.62 -0.59
C PHE A 22 8.68 12.18 -1.75
N PHE A 23 8.75 10.89 -2.13
CA PHE A 23 7.94 10.36 -3.22
C PHE A 23 6.46 10.45 -2.90
N ILE A 24 6.05 9.97 -1.72
CA ILE A 24 4.64 9.86 -1.36
C ILE A 24 4.01 11.25 -1.12
N PHE A 25 4.61 12.05 -0.27
CA PHE A 25 3.98 13.30 0.16
C PHE A 25 4.19 14.47 -0.80
N GLU A 26 5.28 14.47 -1.56
CA GLU A 26 5.58 15.57 -2.49
C GLU A 26 5.14 15.29 -3.94
N LYS A 27 5.08 14.01 -4.35
CA LYS A 27 4.87 13.66 -5.76
C LYS A 27 3.55 12.96 -6.03
N LEU A 28 3.05 12.14 -5.12
CA LEU A 28 1.79 11.44 -5.33
C LEU A 28 0.59 12.33 -5.06
N ARG A 29 -0.54 11.92 -5.65
CA ARG A 29 -1.85 12.51 -5.42
C ARG A 29 -2.81 11.44 -4.94
N THR A 30 -3.71 11.79 -4.06
CA THR A 30 -4.83 10.95 -3.61
C THR A 30 -6.14 11.44 -4.23
N LYS A 31 -7.15 10.59 -4.24
CA LYS A 31 -8.48 10.90 -4.75
C LYS A 31 -9.49 10.87 -3.61
N ASP A 32 -10.20 11.96 -3.41
CA ASP A 32 -11.32 12.03 -2.48
C ASP A 32 -12.64 11.93 -3.25
N GLU A 33 -13.30 10.78 -3.13
CA GLU A 33 -14.55 10.49 -3.83
C GLU A 33 -15.72 11.40 -3.37
N HIS A 34 -15.62 11.99 -2.19
CA HIS A 34 -16.63 12.88 -1.62
C HIS A 34 -16.34 14.37 -1.86
N ALA A 35 -15.19 14.70 -2.43
CA ALA A 35 -14.77 16.09 -2.61
C ALA A 35 -15.75 16.90 -3.48
N ALA A 36 -16.26 16.29 -4.56
CA ALA A 36 -17.20 16.95 -5.48
C ALA A 36 -18.49 17.37 -4.78
N SER A 37 -19.03 16.54 -3.88
CA SER A 37 -20.24 16.87 -3.10
C SER A 37 -20.00 17.98 -2.07
N GLN A 38 -18.74 18.28 -1.76
CA GLN A 38 -18.30 19.28 -0.79
C GLN A 38 -17.70 20.53 -1.46
N GLY A 39 -17.77 20.62 -2.80
CA GLY A 39 -17.21 21.74 -3.57
C GLY A 39 -15.69 21.82 -3.54
N ARG A 40 -14.99 20.70 -3.26
CA ARG A 40 -13.53 20.61 -3.23
C ARG A 40 -13.00 19.87 -4.47
N GLU A 41 -11.72 20.05 -4.78
CA GLU A 41 -11.06 19.28 -5.82
C GLU A 41 -10.96 17.80 -5.42
N ALA A 42 -11.31 16.89 -6.35
CA ALA A 42 -11.27 15.45 -6.12
C ALA A 42 -9.85 14.91 -6.00
N ILE A 43 -8.88 15.52 -6.70
CA ILE A 43 -7.48 15.12 -6.70
C ILE A 43 -6.70 16.05 -5.78
N GLN A 44 -6.09 15.50 -4.75
CA GLN A 44 -5.41 16.25 -3.71
C GLN A 44 -3.98 15.70 -3.48
N CYS A 45 -3.10 16.54 -2.92
CA CYS A 45 -1.85 16.02 -2.36
C CYS A 45 -2.16 15.04 -1.23
N PHE A 46 -1.28 14.08 -0.98
CA PHE A 46 -1.33 13.38 0.30
C PHE A 46 -1.24 14.43 1.40
N PRO A 47 -2.16 14.43 2.37
CA PRO A 47 -2.13 15.42 3.42
C PRO A 47 -0.85 15.25 4.22
N ASN A 48 -0.05 16.32 4.35
CA ASN A 48 1.11 16.35 5.26
C ASN A 48 0.66 16.17 6.72
N GLU A 49 -0.57 16.58 7.00
CA GLU A 49 -1.29 16.32 8.22
C GLU A 49 -2.36 15.29 7.89
N LEU A 50 -2.05 14.02 8.01
CA LEU A 50 -3.08 13.01 8.14
C LEU A 50 -3.76 13.27 9.49
N CYS A 51 -4.71 14.19 9.51
CA CYS A 51 -5.60 14.38 10.65
C CYS A 51 -6.44 13.12 10.81
N LEU A 52 -5.84 12.13 11.43
CA LEU A 52 -6.57 10.98 11.90
C LEU A 52 -7.18 11.36 13.25
N HIS A 53 -8.43 11.78 13.21
CA HIS A 53 -9.28 11.71 14.38
C HIS A 53 -9.65 10.25 14.70
N ALA A 54 -8.70 9.35 14.52
CA ALA A 54 -8.90 7.93 14.73
C ALA A 54 -7.69 7.33 15.41
N THR A 55 -7.95 6.51 16.40
CA THR A 55 -6.94 5.67 17.04
C THR A 55 -6.44 4.66 16.02
N LEU A 56 -5.22 4.84 15.53
CA LEU A 56 -4.53 3.84 14.71
C LEU A 56 -3.79 2.92 15.67
N ASP A 57 -4.34 1.75 15.96
CA ASP A 57 -3.62 0.72 16.68
C ASP A 57 -2.68 0.03 15.68
N LEU A 58 -1.42 0.42 15.68
CA LEU A 58 -0.36 -0.26 14.93
C LEU A 58 0.21 -1.38 15.79
N TYR A 59 0.00 -2.62 15.35
CA TYR A 59 0.61 -3.79 15.99
C TYR A 59 1.80 -4.25 15.16
N LEU A 60 2.99 -4.11 15.73
CA LEU A 60 4.23 -4.66 15.15
C LEU A 60 4.49 -6.04 15.74
N VAL A 61 4.23 -7.07 14.96
CA VAL A 61 4.39 -8.45 15.39
C VAL A 61 5.86 -8.85 15.58
N SER A 62 6.80 -8.23 14.88
CA SER A 62 8.22 -8.61 14.97
C SER A 62 9.06 -7.83 15.99
N GLY A 63 8.49 -6.91 16.78
CA GLY A 63 9.32 -6.04 17.59
C GLY A 63 8.73 -5.45 18.87
N LYS A 64 7.58 -5.88 19.35
CA LYS A 64 6.97 -5.40 20.63
C LYS A 64 6.71 -3.89 20.72
N LEU A 65 6.50 -3.21 19.63
CA LEU A 65 6.08 -1.81 19.66
C LEU A 65 4.56 -1.74 19.59
N ARG A 66 3.94 -1.65 20.75
CA ARG A 66 2.52 -1.33 20.91
C ARG A 66 2.41 0.17 21.05
N LEU A 67 1.78 0.85 20.09
CA LEU A 67 1.42 2.24 20.28
C LEU A 67 0.27 2.31 21.32
N PRO A 68 0.33 3.22 22.31
CA PRO A 68 -0.69 3.29 23.35
C PRO A 68 -2.08 3.51 22.75
N LYS A 69 -3.07 2.76 23.22
CA LYS A 69 -4.47 2.88 22.77
C LYS A 69 -5.08 4.29 22.91
N ASP A 70 -4.47 5.12 23.74
CA ASP A 70 -4.95 6.44 24.13
C ASP A 70 -4.26 7.57 23.39
N ALA A 71 -3.31 7.26 22.50
CA ALA A 71 -2.67 8.27 21.71
C ALA A 71 -3.61 8.75 20.61
N SER A 72 -4.34 9.82 20.89
CA SER A 72 -4.96 10.62 19.84
C SER A 72 -3.85 11.25 19.01
N TYR A 73 -3.42 10.57 17.97
CA TYR A 73 -2.45 11.12 17.06
C TYR A 73 -3.15 12.10 16.11
N ALA A 74 -2.92 13.38 16.35
CA ALA A 74 -2.83 14.27 15.20
C ALA A 74 -1.62 13.74 14.41
N LEU A 75 -1.87 13.05 13.29
CA LEU A 75 -0.81 12.65 12.38
C LEU A 75 -0.25 13.90 11.72
N GLY A 76 0.58 14.62 12.44
CA GLY A 76 1.50 15.54 11.83
C GLY A 76 2.47 14.80 10.90
N ALA A 77 3.24 15.50 10.10
CA ALA A 77 4.24 14.93 9.20
C ALA A 77 5.14 13.85 9.84
N GLY A 78 5.28 13.86 11.19
CA GLY A 78 5.99 12.85 11.97
C GLY A 78 5.38 11.46 11.92
N VAL A 79 4.06 11.31 12.02
CA VAL A 79 3.44 9.98 12.12
C VAL A 79 3.35 9.29 10.75
N GLY A 80 3.24 10.04 9.65
CA GLY A 80 3.40 9.47 8.32
C GLY A 80 4.80 8.90 8.09
N LEU A 81 5.83 9.55 8.64
CA LEU A 81 7.21 9.05 8.69
C LEU A 81 7.30 7.77 9.52
N ASP A 82 6.76 7.77 10.73
CA ASP A 82 6.77 6.62 11.62
C ASP A 82 6.05 5.42 11.00
N PHE A 83 4.90 5.64 10.35
CA PHE A 83 4.17 4.61 9.63
C PHE A 83 5.01 4.00 8.50
N LEU A 84 5.62 4.83 7.65
CA LEU A 84 6.46 4.36 6.55
C LEU A 84 7.73 3.66 7.04
N GLU A 85 8.35 4.13 8.12
CA GLU A 85 9.50 3.46 8.73
C GLU A 85 9.12 2.11 9.32
N HIS A 86 7.97 2.02 9.96
CA HIS A 86 7.47 0.76 10.51
C HIS A 86 7.12 -0.24 9.42
N ILE A 87 6.38 0.18 8.38
CA ILE A 87 6.13 -0.67 7.22
C ILE A 87 7.44 -1.16 6.62
N ALA A 88 8.41 -0.28 6.41
CA ALA A 88 9.67 -0.64 5.76
C ALA A 88 10.53 -1.64 6.55
N ARG A 89 10.38 -1.68 7.88
CA ARG A 89 11.19 -2.53 8.77
C ARG A 89 10.52 -3.82 9.20
N SER A 90 9.20 -3.94 9.05
CA SER A 90 8.44 -5.08 9.58
C SER A 90 8.34 -6.19 8.55
N GLY A 91 8.62 -7.43 8.96
CA GLY A 91 8.32 -8.61 8.16
C GLY A 91 6.82 -8.89 8.12
N ILE A 92 6.15 -8.76 9.28
CA ILE A 92 4.70 -8.85 9.41
C ILE A 92 4.19 -7.58 10.09
N LEU A 93 3.16 -6.97 9.51
CA LEU A 93 2.52 -5.79 10.05
C LEU A 93 1.00 -5.95 9.98
N PHE A 94 0.35 -5.92 11.15
CA PHE A 94 -1.10 -5.84 11.28
C PHE A 94 -1.50 -4.40 11.62
N ILE A 95 -2.45 -3.86 10.87
CA ILE A 95 -2.98 -2.51 11.05
C ILE A 95 -4.49 -2.62 11.31
N GLU A 96 -4.87 -2.53 12.56
CA GLU A 96 -6.27 -2.35 12.94
C GLU A 96 -6.61 -0.85 12.89
N LYS A 97 -7.65 -0.49 12.17
CA LYS A 97 -7.99 0.91 11.90
C LYS A 97 -9.48 1.18 11.99
N SER A 98 -9.86 2.42 12.28
CA SER A 98 -11.19 2.91 11.99
C SER A 98 -11.35 3.22 10.49
N ARG A 99 -12.58 3.44 10.04
CA ARG A 99 -12.85 3.85 8.66
C ARG A 99 -12.31 5.24 8.36
N HIS A 100 -12.00 5.51 7.09
CA HIS A 100 -11.58 6.82 6.57
C HIS A 100 -10.24 7.36 7.09
N VAL A 101 -9.34 6.50 7.55
CA VAL A 101 -8.01 6.88 8.07
C VAL A 101 -6.89 6.81 7.02
N MET A 102 -7.24 6.68 5.75
CA MET A 102 -6.28 6.62 4.62
C MET A 102 -5.20 5.54 4.70
N ALA A 103 -5.26 4.60 5.65
CA ALA A 103 -4.26 3.55 5.81
C ALA A 103 -4.08 2.71 4.53
N THR A 104 -5.18 2.33 3.87
CA THR A 104 -5.15 1.62 2.59
C THR A 104 -4.48 2.45 1.49
N TRP A 105 -4.76 3.77 1.40
CA TRP A 105 -4.13 4.66 0.43
C TRP A 105 -2.62 4.77 0.67
N LEU A 106 -2.21 4.94 1.92
CA LEU A 106 -0.80 5.06 2.29
C LEU A 106 -0.06 3.74 2.06
N THR A 107 -0.70 2.61 2.34
CA THR A 107 -0.15 1.28 2.02
C THR A 107 0.00 1.13 0.50
N CYS A 108 -1.00 1.46 -0.31
CA CYS A 108 -0.89 1.44 -1.77
C CYS A 108 0.26 2.34 -2.28
N ALA A 109 0.44 3.52 -1.69
CA ALA A 109 1.54 4.43 -2.02
C ALA A 109 2.91 3.82 -1.69
N TYR A 110 3.04 3.14 -0.55
CA TYR A 110 4.24 2.39 -0.17
C TYR A 110 4.53 1.24 -1.13
N LEU A 111 3.51 0.44 -1.50
CA LEU A 111 3.65 -0.66 -2.46
C LEU A 111 4.11 -0.16 -3.82
N LEU A 112 3.53 0.96 -4.29
CA LEU A 112 3.96 1.62 -5.51
C LEU A 112 5.43 2.05 -5.43
N TRP A 113 5.82 2.74 -4.34
CA TRP A 113 7.20 3.13 -4.14
C TRP A 113 8.14 1.91 -4.17
N ARG A 114 7.78 0.84 -3.45
CA ARG A 114 8.59 -0.38 -3.39
C ARG A 114 8.78 -1.03 -4.76
N ALA A 115 7.69 -1.14 -5.55
CA ALA A 115 7.77 -1.67 -6.91
C ALA A 115 8.68 -0.85 -7.84
N ARG A 116 8.75 0.47 -7.61
CA ARG A 116 9.58 1.41 -8.38
C ARG A 116 11.03 1.43 -7.93
N ALA A 117 11.26 1.40 -6.61
CA ALA A 117 12.58 1.59 -6.01
C ALA A 117 13.45 0.33 -6.11
N PHE A 118 12.85 -0.85 -6.06
CA PHE A 118 13.54 -2.13 -6.05
C PHE A 118 13.16 -2.95 -7.30
N PRO A 119 14.13 -3.55 -7.99
CA PRO A 119 13.84 -4.39 -9.16
C PRO A 119 13.25 -5.74 -8.76
N HIS A 120 12.53 -6.35 -9.71
CA HIS A 120 12.01 -7.72 -9.63
C HIS A 120 11.14 -8.02 -8.40
N GLN A 121 10.40 -7.02 -7.91
CA GLN A 121 9.45 -7.22 -6.83
C GLN A 121 8.16 -7.84 -7.38
N LEU A 122 7.73 -8.96 -6.80
CA LEU A 122 6.38 -9.46 -6.94
C LEU A 122 5.58 -9.03 -5.71
N ILE A 123 4.60 -8.16 -5.92
CA ILE A 123 3.71 -7.64 -4.88
C ILE A 123 2.32 -8.19 -5.15
N LEU A 124 1.82 -9.02 -4.24
CA LEU A 124 0.47 -9.56 -4.29
C LEU A 124 -0.45 -8.71 -3.42
N VAL A 125 -1.60 -8.34 -3.96
CA VAL A 125 -2.64 -7.56 -3.26
C VAL A 125 -3.91 -8.39 -3.21
N GLN A 126 -4.47 -8.55 -2.04
CA GLN A 126 -5.69 -9.32 -1.79
C GLN A 126 -6.72 -8.48 -1.06
N SER A 127 -7.99 -8.78 -1.26
CA SER A 127 -9.12 -8.26 -0.50
C SER A 127 -10.28 -9.28 -0.59
N LYS A 128 -11.38 -8.99 0.08
CA LYS A 128 -12.51 -9.93 0.20
C LYS A 128 -13.22 -10.25 -1.11
N ARG A 129 -13.16 -9.38 -2.12
CA ARG A 129 -13.78 -9.58 -3.44
C ARG A 129 -12.85 -9.12 -4.54
N GLU A 130 -12.99 -9.72 -5.70
CA GLU A 130 -12.21 -9.38 -6.88
C GLU A 130 -12.37 -7.91 -7.30
N GLU A 131 -13.58 -7.36 -7.19
CA GLU A 131 -13.87 -5.96 -7.48
C GLU A 131 -13.15 -5.00 -6.51
N ASP A 132 -13.08 -5.38 -5.23
CA ASP A 132 -12.37 -4.60 -4.22
C ASP A 132 -10.86 -4.60 -4.51
N VAL A 133 -10.31 -5.74 -4.95
CA VAL A 133 -8.90 -5.85 -5.37
C VAL A 133 -8.62 -5.02 -6.63
N ALA A 134 -9.53 -5.01 -7.59
CA ALA A 134 -9.40 -4.18 -8.78
C ALA A 134 -9.36 -2.70 -8.43
N ALA A 135 -10.20 -2.26 -7.49
CA ALA A 135 -10.18 -0.89 -6.97
C ALA A 135 -8.88 -0.54 -6.23
N LEU A 136 -8.13 -1.53 -5.74
CA LEU A 136 -6.80 -1.31 -5.14
C LEU A 136 -5.70 -1.24 -6.20
N VAL A 137 -5.70 -2.14 -7.17
CA VAL A 137 -4.57 -2.30 -8.10
C VAL A 137 -4.82 -1.60 -9.43
N TYR A 138 -5.72 -2.13 -10.23
CA TYR A 138 -6.07 -1.63 -11.56
C TYR A 138 -7.39 -2.24 -12.01
N ASP A 139 -8.32 -1.42 -12.41
CA ASP A 139 -9.56 -1.84 -13.08
C ASP A 139 -9.43 -1.52 -14.59
N LYS A 140 -10.45 -1.09 -15.25
CA LYS A 140 -10.50 -0.88 -16.71
C LYS A 140 -9.70 0.32 -17.18
N GLU A 141 -9.61 1.36 -16.34
CA GLU A 141 -8.93 2.61 -16.65
C GLU A 141 -7.86 2.95 -15.60
N PRO A 142 -6.80 3.70 -15.97
CA PRO A 142 -5.71 4.02 -15.07
C PRO A 142 -6.12 4.72 -13.78
N ASP A 143 -7.21 5.48 -13.81
CA ASP A 143 -7.71 6.24 -12.66
C ASP A 143 -8.70 5.46 -11.77
N GLN A 144 -8.98 4.20 -12.09
CA GLN A 144 -9.97 3.38 -11.39
C GLN A 144 -9.36 2.49 -10.29
N GLY A 145 -8.08 2.14 -10.35
CA GLY A 145 -7.38 1.46 -9.27
C GLY A 145 -6.51 2.43 -8.47
N ARG A 146 -6.39 2.25 -7.15
CA ARG A 146 -5.56 3.17 -6.32
C ARG A 146 -4.09 3.18 -6.75
N ILE A 147 -3.47 2.02 -6.91
CA ILE A 147 -2.06 1.93 -7.32
C ILE A 147 -1.86 2.48 -8.73
N SER A 148 -2.74 2.14 -9.67
CA SER A 148 -2.66 2.67 -11.03
C SER A 148 -2.92 4.18 -11.08
N PHE A 149 -3.86 4.69 -10.29
CA PHE A 149 -4.12 6.13 -10.18
C PHE A 149 -2.91 6.88 -9.62
N LEU A 150 -2.28 6.36 -8.56
CA LEU A 150 -1.08 6.97 -7.98
C LEU A 150 0.04 7.11 -9.02
N GLU A 151 0.28 6.08 -9.82
CA GLU A 151 1.26 6.11 -10.91
C GLU A 151 0.83 7.05 -12.04
N TRP A 152 -0.45 7.00 -12.44
CA TRP A 152 -1.00 7.86 -13.50
C TRP A 152 -0.96 9.34 -13.14
N SER A 153 -1.17 9.69 -11.87
CA SER A 153 -1.18 11.08 -11.39
C SER A 153 0.21 11.72 -11.32
N LEU A 154 1.28 10.93 -11.48
CA LEU A 154 2.65 11.46 -11.50
C LEU A 154 2.90 12.34 -12.73
N PRO A 155 3.80 13.33 -12.63
CA PRO A 155 4.34 14.02 -13.79
C PRO A 155 4.95 13.04 -14.82
N ASP A 156 4.81 13.32 -16.12
CA ASP A 156 5.23 12.40 -17.20
C ASP A 156 6.68 11.90 -17.06
N HIS A 157 7.60 12.77 -16.66
CA HIS A 157 9.00 12.39 -16.48
C HIS A 157 9.26 11.44 -15.31
N LEU A 158 8.29 11.30 -14.40
CA LEU A 158 8.35 10.36 -13.27
C LEU A 158 7.61 9.05 -13.52
N ARG A 159 6.68 8.99 -14.47
CA ARG A 159 5.91 7.76 -14.75
C ARG A 159 6.80 6.63 -15.26
N LEU A 160 6.61 5.43 -14.72
CA LEU A 160 7.39 4.23 -15.07
C LEU A 160 6.52 3.02 -15.42
N ALA A 161 5.29 2.94 -14.91
CA ALA A 161 4.46 1.77 -15.05
C ALA A 161 4.03 1.52 -16.48
N GLN A 162 4.04 0.27 -16.87
CA GLN A 162 3.37 -0.22 -18.06
C GLN A 162 2.04 -0.80 -17.62
N LEU A 163 0.94 -0.09 -17.91
CA LEU A 163 -0.38 -0.60 -17.61
C LEU A 163 -0.72 -1.81 -18.49
N PRO A 164 -1.52 -2.75 -18.00
CA PRO A 164 -1.85 -3.94 -18.74
C PRO A 164 -2.57 -3.59 -20.06
N GLN A 165 -2.25 -4.35 -21.10
CA GLN A 165 -3.05 -4.36 -22.31
C GLN A 165 -4.42 -4.97 -22.04
N ALA A 166 -5.40 -4.70 -22.88
CA ALA A 166 -6.75 -5.24 -22.75
C ALA A 166 -6.73 -6.76 -22.44
N GLY A 167 -7.35 -7.16 -21.32
CA GLY A 167 -7.43 -8.55 -20.85
C GLY A 167 -6.51 -8.94 -19.69
N LYS A 168 -5.64 -8.07 -19.21
CA LYS A 168 -4.82 -8.31 -18.01
C LYS A 168 -5.29 -7.46 -16.85
N TYR A 169 -6.43 -7.76 -16.38
CA TYR A 169 -7.09 -7.17 -15.23
C TYR A 169 -6.29 -7.34 -13.92
N CYS A 170 -6.35 -6.35 -13.04
CA CYS A 170 -5.64 -6.31 -11.74
C CYS A 170 -4.11 -6.43 -11.81
N HIS A 171 -3.46 -6.00 -12.88
CA HIS A 171 -2.01 -6.05 -13.01
C HIS A 171 -1.39 -4.68 -13.32
N VAL A 172 -0.29 -4.34 -12.65
CA VAL A 172 0.55 -3.19 -12.98
C VAL A 172 2.00 -3.65 -13.11
N TYR A 173 2.60 -3.47 -14.29
CA TYR A 173 3.98 -3.86 -14.58
C TYR A 173 4.90 -2.65 -14.62
N PHE A 174 6.13 -2.84 -14.16
CA PHE A 174 7.16 -1.81 -14.15
C PHE A 174 8.37 -2.21 -15.00
N PRO A 175 9.05 -1.23 -15.67
CA PRO A 175 10.20 -1.53 -16.53
C PRO A 175 11.39 -2.21 -15.83
N ASN A 176 11.48 -2.09 -14.50
CA ASN A 176 12.51 -2.75 -13.68
C ASN A 176 12.21 -4.23 -13.38
N GLY A 177 11.19 -4.81 -14.01
CA GLY A 177 10.77 -6.18 -13.80
C GLY A 177 9.88 -6.42 -12.58
N SER A 178 9.51 -5.35 -11.86
CA SER A 178 8.57 -5.45 -10.76
C SER A 178 7.12 -5.55 -11.26
N HIS A 179 6.27 -6.19 -10.47
CA HIS A 179 4.89 -6.47 -10.82
C HIS A 179 4.00 -6.39 -9.58
N VAL A 180 2.94 -5.58 -9.66
CA VAL A 180 1.86 -5.57 -8.67
C VAL A 180 0.68 -6.33 -9.27
N TRP A 181 0.19 -7.32 -8.54
CA TRP A 181 -0.86 -8.20 -9.00
C TRP A 181 -1.95 -8.37 -7.93
N GLY A 182 -3.16 -7.98 -8.28
CA GLY A 182 -4.36 -8.20 -7.47
C GLY A 182 -4.86 -9.64 -7.65
N ILE A 183 -4.96 -10.36 -6.54
CA ILE A 183 -5.35 -11.77 -6.49
C ILE A 183 -6.67 -11.95 -5.74
N PRO A 184 -7.47 -12.97 -6.09
CA PRO A 184 -8.65 -13.32 -5.31
C PRO A 184 -8.28 -13.79 -3.89
N GLU A 185 -9.27 -13.77 -3.01
CA GLU A 185 -9.16 -14.28 -1.64
C GLU A 185 -8.64 -15.71 -1.58
N GLY A 186 -7.83 -16.00 -0.54
CA GLY A 186 -7.31 -17.32 -0.23
C GLY A 186 -5.81 -17.49 -0.51
N GLY A 187 -5.22 -18.55 0.07
CA GLY A 187 -3.76 -18.76 0.05
C GLY A 187 -3.20 -19.46 -1.20
N HIS A 188 -4.01 -19.82 -2.17
CA HIS A 188 -3.58 -20.73 -3.26
C HIS A 188 -2.53 -20.08 -4.16
N ILE A 189 -2.80 -18.85 -4.62
CA ILE A 189 -1.87 -18.11 -5.48
C ILE A 189 -0.61 -17.74 -4.71
N ILE A 190 -0.75 -17.31 -3.44
CA ILE A 190 0.38 -16.96 -2.59
C ILE A 190 1.37 -18.13 -2.48
N ARG A 191 0.87 -19.37 -2.24
CA ARG A 191 1.70 -20.57 -2.16
C ARG A 191 2.43 -20.93 -3.45
N SER A 192 1.83 -20.61 -4.59
CA SER A 192 2.38 -20.95 -5.92
C SER A 192 3.47 -19.98 -6.38
N HIS A 193 3.64 -18.86 -5.67
CA HIS A 193 4.58 -17.80 -6.01
C HIS A 193 5.48 -17.49 -4.82
N ASN A 194 6.56 -16.74 -5.06
CA ASN A 194 7.43 -16.25 -3.99
C ASN A 194 7.34 -14.71 -3.94
N PRO A 195 6.28 -14.14 -3.35
CA PRO A 195 6.09 -12.70 -3.33
C PRO A 195 7.10 -11.99 -2.43
N SER A 196 7.53 -10.81 -2.86
CA SER A 196 8.32 -9.90 -2.05
C SER A 196 7.45 -9.19 -1.00
N VAL A 197 6.16 -8.95 -1.33
CA VAL A 197 5.16 -8.38 -0.42
C VAL A 197 3.81 -9.04 -0.69
N VAL A 198 3.10 -9.37 0.38
CA VAL A 198 1.67 -9.66 0.36
C VAL A 198 0.96 -8.54 1.13
N PHE A 199 0.00 -7.89 0.49
CA PHE A 199 -0.88 -6.91 1.11
C PHE A 199 -2.30 -7.45 1.13
N ASP A 200 -2.89 -7.53 2.31
CA ASP A 200 -4.24 -8.02 2.55
C ASP A 200 -5.10 -6.90 3.16
N ASP A 201 -6.03 -6.37 2.38
CA ASP A 201 -6.92 -5.27 2.78
C ASP A 201 -8.28 -5.82 3.20
N GLU A 202 -8.83 -5.24 4.27
CA GLU A 202 -10.11 -5.66 4.89
C GLU A 202 -10.10 -7.14 5.34
N ALA A 203 -8.97 -7.60 5.88
CA ALA A 203 -8.73 -8.99 6.26
C ALA A 203 -9.74 -9.56 7.26
N ALA A 204 -10.27 -8.76 8.19
CA ALA A 204 -11.28 -9.21 9.16
C ALA A 204 -12.60 -9.64 8.50
N PHE A 205 -12.85 -9.22 7.25
CA PHE A 205 -14.05 -9.55 6.49
C PHE A 205 -13.83 -10.69 5.48
N GLN A 206 -12.68 -11.36 5.53
CA GLN A 206 -12.31 -12.44 4.62
C GLN A 206 -12.43 -13.80 5.32
N PRO A 207 -13.36 -14.68 4.89
CA PRO A 207 -13.49 -16.03 5.45
C PRO A 207 -12.24 -16.91 5.29
N GLU A 208 -11.43 -16.67 4.27
CA GLU A 208 -10.23 -17.46 3.96
C GLU A 208 -8.93 -16.80 4.44
N PHE A 209 -9.02 -15.74 5.28
CA PHE A 209 -7.86 -14.98 5.75
C PHE A 209 -6.78 -15.85 6.39
N GLY A 210 -7.13 -16.79 7.26
CA GLY A 210 -6.14 -17.68 7.89
C GLY A 210 -5.38 -18.56 6.91
N LYS A 211 -6.01 -18.96 5.80
CA LYS A 211 -5.32 -19.68 4.72
C LYS A 211 -4.33 -18.78 3.99
N ALA A 212 -4.70 -17.52 3.74
CA ALA A 212 -3.84 -16.52 3.13
C ALA A 212 -2.64 -16.20 4.04
N TYR A 213 -2.90 -15.96 5.32
CA TYR A 213 -1.88 -15.74 6.33
C TYR A 213 -0.86 -16.88 6.38
N THR A 214 -1.34 -18.12 6.57
CA THR A 214 -0.48 -19.31 6.60
C THR A 214 0.33 -19.48 5.30
N ALA A 215 -0.28 -19.14 4.17
CA ALA A 215 0.39 -19.22 2.86
C ALA A 215 1.49 -18.17 2.68
N ALA A 216 1.39 -17.02 3.34
CA ALA A 216 2.37 -15.94 3.27
C ALA A 216 3.61 -16.19 4.14
N LEU A 217 3.50 -16.94 5.23
CA LEU A 217 4.59 -17.16 6.19
C LEU A 217 5.92 -17.63 5.57
N PRO A 218 5.94 -18.60 4.61
CA PRO A 218 7.18 -18.99 3.97
C PRO A 218 7.88 -17.86 3.21
N ALA A 219 7.13 -17.02 2.52
CA ALA A 219 7.69 -15.88 1.80
C ALA A 219 8.34 -14.87 2.78
N ILE A 220 7.71 -14.62 3.93
CA ILE A 220 8.22 -13.75 4.98
C ILE A 220 9.53 -14.28 5.56
N THR A 221 9.60 -15.57 5.82
CA THR A 221 10.80 -16.25 6.34
C THR A 221 12.01 -16.08 5.39
N HIS A 222 11.74 -15.91 4.10
CA HIS A 222 12.76 -15.66 3.07
C HIS A 222 12.99 -14.17 2.77
N GLY A 223 12.56 -13.28 3.67
CA GLY A 223 12.77 -11.83 3.55
C GLY A 223 11.65 -11.07 2.84
N GLY A 224 10.53 -11.71 2.58
CA GLY A 224 9.30 -11.06 2.14
C GLY A 224 8.59 -10.33 3.27
N GLN A 225 7.49 -9.66 2.94
CA GLN A 225 6.71 -8.85 3.86
C GLN A 225 5.22 -9.18 3.74
N LEU A 226 4.53 -9.21 4.89
CA LEU A 226 3.07 -9.27 4.98
C LEU A 226 2.54 -8.00 5.64
N ILE A 227 1.65 -7.30 4.96
CA ILE A 227 0.94 -6.13 5.47
C ILE A 227 -0.53 -6.47 5.46
N VAL A 228 -1.16 -6.39 6.62
CA VAL A 228 -2.58 -6.70 6.80
C VAL A 228 -3.27 -5.48 7.37
N VAL A 229 -4.32 -5.02 6.69
CA VAL A 229 -5.10 -3.84 7.09
C VAL A 229 -6.56 -4.24 7.24
N SER A 230 -7.18 -3.91 8.36
CA SER A 230 -8.62 -4.10 8.53
C SER A 230 -9.24 -3.17 9.56
N SER A 231 -10.54 -3.00 9.49
CA SER A 231 -11.34 -2.49 10.60
C SER A 231 -11.58 -3.61 11.62
N ALA A 232 -11.83 -3.25 12.88
CA ALA A 232 -12.16 -4.20 13.92
C ALA A 232 -13.47 -4.95 13.61
N GLU A 233 -13.39 -6.26 13.53
CA GLU A 233 -14.53 -7.18 13.36
C GLU A 233 -14.17 -8.52 14.03
N PRO A 234 -15.09 -9.19 14.76
CA PRO A 234 -14.85 -10.52 15.30
C PRO A 234 -14.44 -11.51 14.21
N SER A 235 -13.19 -11.95 14.20
CA SER A 235 -12.61 -12.72 13.09
C SER A 235 -11.29 -13.35 13.48
N GLU A 236 -10.72 -14.17 12.59
CA GLU A 236 -9.38 -14.71 12.75
C GLU A 236 -8.30 -13.61 12.76
N PHE A 237 -8.51 -12.53 12.00
CA PHE A 237 -7.66 -11.34 12.06
C PHE A 237 -7.59 -10.78 13.48
N GLN A 238 -8.74 -10.59 14.14
CA GLN A 238 -8.78 -10.10 15.51
C GLN A 238 -8.08 -11.06 16.48
N GLN A 239 -8.30 -12.37 16.35
CA GLN A 239 -7.64 -13.37 17.18
C GLN A 239 -6.11 -13.30 17.07
N LEU A 240 -5.58 -13.13 15.86
CA LEU A 240 -4.14 -12.96 15.64
C LEU A 240 -3.63 -11.66 16.26
N VAL A 241 -4.35 -10.56 16.13
CA VAL A 241 -3.99 -9.28 16.74
C VAL A 241 -3.99 -9.37 18.28
N GLU A 242 -4.99 -10.03 18.87
CA GLU A 242 -5.11 -10.21 20.33
C GLU A 242 -4.09 -11.19 20.90
N ALA A 243 -3.70 -12.19 20.13
CA ALA A 243 -2.71 -13.19 20.52
C ALA A 243 -1.27 -12.65 20.60
N GLU A 244 -1.03 -11.40 20.19
CA GLU A 244 0.29 -10.75 20.17
C GLU A 244 1.32 -11.54 19.31
N ILE A 245 0.84 -12.18 18.25
CA ILE A 245 1.69 -12.96 17.34
C ILE A 245 2.53 -12.03 16.45
#